data_a890254d7d8c07cb8fa5e6083db8771b
#
_entry.id   a890254d7d8c07cb8fa5e6083db8771b
#
_cell.length_a   1.000
_cell.length_b   1.000
_cell.length_c   1.000
_cell.angle_alpha   90.00
_cell.angle_beta   90.00
_cell.angle_gamma   90.00
#
_symmetry.space_group_name_H-M   'P 1'
#
loop_
_entity.id
_entity.type
_entity.pdbx_description
1 polymer ?
#
loop_
_entity_poly.entity_id
_entity_poly.type
_entity_poly.pdbx_seq_one_letter_code
_entity_poly.pdbx_strand_id
1 'polypeptide(L)'
;GNHFMHACRRNVDMTYIVMDNHVYGMTKGQASPTTEPDWDNKLSPGGTGVRSFHPLVIALASGANFIARAFSGDPNGTAATIARAIRHPGFSFVEILSPCVTFRPEQRQWKELVRPAPVAETDDPALAARRIMLDDGFNIGVLYAGARRPYARASEAGATLADIEAEFAL
;
A
#
# COMPACT_ATOMS: atom_id res chain seq x y z
N GLY A 1 -0.08 -5.44 10.27
CA GLY A 1 -0.52 -4.04 10.31
C GLY A 1 0.41 -3.11 11.08
N ASN A 2 0.84 -3.48 12.30
CA ASN A 2 1.57 -2.59 13.20
C ASN A 2 2.89 -2.08 12.60
N HIS A 3 3.78 -2.97 12.14
CA HIS A 3 5.05 -2.59 11.52
C HIS A 3 4.86 -1.74 10.25
N PHE A 4 3.83 -2.02 9.46
CA PHE A 4 3.48 -1.24 8.29
C PHE A 4 3.19 0.24 8.64
N MET A 5 2.30 0.49 9.60
CA MET A 5 1.97 1.85 10.04
C MET A 5 3.19 2.59 10.60
N HIS A 6 4.04 1.91 11.39
CA HIS A 6 5.24 2.51 11.94
C HIS A 6 6.31 2.81 10.89
N ALA A 7 6.45 1.98 9.85
CA ALA A 7 7.35 2.24 8.73
C ALA A 7 6.88 3.47 7.92
N CYS A 8 5.56 3.56 7.63
CA CYS A 8 4.96 4.75 7.01
C CYS A 8 5.23 6.02 7.83
N ARG A 9 4.90 5.98 9.14
CA ARG A 9 5.06 7.12 10.05
C ARG A 9 6.49 7.64 10.11
N ARG A 10 7.45 6.72 10.15
CA ARG A 10 8.88 7.06 10.17
C ARG A 10 9.41 7.49 8.82
N ASN A 11 8.67 7.27 7.75
CA ASN A 11 9.10 7.50 6.37
C ASN A 11 10.43 6.81 6.06
N VAL A 12 10.54 5.54 6.47
CA VAL A 12 11.71 4.70 6.20
C VAL A 12 11.90 4.58 4.68
N ASP A 13 13.12 4.75 4.20
CA ASP A 13 13.41 4.66 2.77
C ASP A 13 13.33 3.19 2.29
N MET A 14 12.11 2.81 1.92
CA MET A 14 11.78 1.45 1.45
C MET A 14 10.51 1.43 0.60
N THR A 15 10.44 0.48 -0.31
CA THR A 15 9.24 0.18 -1.08
C THR A 15 8.56 -1.06 -0.53
N TYR A 16 7.30 -0.93 -0.14
CA TYR A 16 6.46 -2.01 0.35
C TYR A 16 5.38 -2.35 -0.68
N ILE A 17 5.42 -3.57 -1.19
CA ILE A 17 4.52 -4.05 -2.24
C ILE A 17 3.58 -5.08 -1.65
N VAL A 18 2.28 -4.93 -1.88
CA VAL A 18 1.25 -5.90 -1.52
C VAL A 18 0.56 -6.38 -2.78
N MET A 19 0.55 -7.69 -2.98
CA MET A 19 -0.28 -8.33 -4.00
C MET A 19 -1.61 -8.68 -3.36
N ASP A 20 -2.67 -7.97 -3.75
CA ASP A 20 -4.00 -8.13 -3.19
C ASP A 20 -4.96 -8.82 -4.18
N ASN A 21 -5.57 -9.88 -3.72
CA ASN A 21 -6.57 -10.65 -4.47
C ASN A 21 -7.91 -10.74 -3.72
N HIS A 22 -8.09 -9.98 -2.64
CA HIS A 22 -9.28 -9.95 -1.79
C HIS A 22 -9.71 -11.34 -1.26
N VAL A 23 -8.76 -12.28 -1.10
CA VAL A 23 -9.05 -13.63 -0.60
C VAL A 23 -7.78 -14.32 -0.09
N TYR A 24 -7.91 -15.20 0.89
CA TYR A 24 -6.83 -16.13 1.24
C TYR A 24 -6.87 -17.35 0.31
N GLY A 25 -6.21 -17.25 -0.85
CA GLY A 25 -6.21 -18.30 -1.87
C GLY A 25 -5.47 -19.57 -1.47
N MET A 26 -4.30 -19.46 -0.81
CA MET A 26 -3.49 -20.63 -0.41
C MET A 26 -4.22 -21.55 0.57
N THR A 27 -5.06 -21.01 1.42
CA THR A 27 -5.83 -21.74 2.44
C THR A 27 -7.24 -22.10 1.99
N LYS A 28 -7.52 -22.02 0.69
CA LYS A 28 -8.73 -22.47 -0.01
C LYS A 28 -9.94 -21.54 0.08
N GLY A 29 -9.74 -20.22 0.12
CA GLY A 29 -10.79 -19.25 -0.17
C GLY A 29 -11.48 -18.63 1.02
N GLN A 30 -10.78 -18.44 2.14
CA GLN A 30 -11.28 -17.63 3.25
C GLN A 30 -11.27 -16.14 2.89
N ALA A 31 -12.17 -15.40 3.52
CA ALA A 31 -12.14 -13.95 3.45
C ALA A 31 -10.82 -13.40 4.02
N SER A 32 -10.16 -12.51 3.27
CA SER A 32 -9.02 -11.73 3.71
C SER A 32 -9.48 -10.39 4.31
N PRO A 33 -8.60 -9.61 4.92
CA PRO A 33 -8.96 -8.27 5.42
C PRO A 33 -9.50 -7.33 4.33
N THR A 34 -9.12 -7.52 3.06
CA THR A 34 -9.54 -6.68 1.93
C THR A 34 -10.78 -7.22 1.20
N THR A 35 -11.31 -8.37 1.63
CA THR A 35 -12.53 -8.95 1.07
C THR A 35 -13.74 -8.06 1.34
N GLU A 36 -14.64 -7.95 0.37
CA GLU A 36 -15.90 -7.23 0.49
C GLU A 36 -16.80 -7.87 1.56
N PRO A 37 -17.53 -7.07 2.37
CA PRO A 37 -18.29 -7.59 3.51
C PRO A 37 -19.42 -8.53 3.13
N ASP A 38 -19.96 -8.41 1.93
CA ASP A 38 -21.06 -9.17 1.36
C ASP A 38 -20.62 -10.32 0.43
N TRP A 39 -19.30 -10.54 0.29
CA TRP A 39 -18.81 -11.64 -0.56
C TRP A 39 -19.20 -13.01 0.02
N ASP A 40 -20.17 -13.65 -0.64
CA ASP A 40 -20.67 -14.97 -0.25
C ASP A 40 -19.68 -16.08 -0.62
N ASN A 41 -19.37 -16.92 0.35
CA ASN A 41 -18.50 -18.08 0.14
C ASN A 41 -18.85 -19.19 1.12
N LYS A 42 -18.32 -20.40 0.88
CA LYS A 42 -18.64 -21.60 1.68
C LYS A 42 -18.33 -21.48 3.17
N LEU A 43 -17.37 -20.63 3.55
CA LEU A 43 -16.91 -20.45 4.94
C LEU A 43 -17.58 -19.26 5.63
N SER A 44 -18.15 -18.36 4.84
CA SER A 44 -18.89 -17.19 5.31
C SER A 44 -20.13 -16.99 4.44
N PRO A 45 -21.17 -17.83 4.62
CA PRO A 45 -22.43 -17.69 3.88
C PRO A 45 -23.05 -16.32 4.14
N GLY A 46 -23.37 -15.59 3.06
CA GLY A 46 -23.88 -14.22 3.12
C GLY A 46 -22.81 -13.14 3.39
N GLY A 47 -21.53 -13.52 3.33
CA GLY A 47 -20.41 -12.63 3.60
C GLY A 47 -20.00 -12.55 5.07
N THR A 48 -18.94 -11.78 5.36
CA THR A 48 -18.44 -11.61 6.74
C THR A 48 -19.18 -10.52 7.52
N GLY A 49 -19.84 -9.61 6.81
CA GLY A 49 -20.39 -8.38 7.39
C GLY A 49 -19.34 -7.39 7.92
N VAL A 50 -18.05 -7.73 7.80
CA VAL A 50 -16.94 -6.89 8.27
C VAL A 50 -16.47 -5.99 7.14
N ARG A 51 -16.38 -4.68 7.41
CA ARG A 51 -15.90 -3.69 6.43
C ARG A 51 -14.49 -4.00 5.99
N SER A 52 -14.24 -3.93 4.68
CA SER A 52 -12.93 -4.16 4.08
C SER A 52 -11.88 -3.19 4.63
N PHE A 53 -10.69 -3.71 4.83
CA PHE A 53 -9.50 -2.94 5.14
C PHE A 53 -9.04 -2.19 3.89
N HIS A 54 -8.77 -0.90 4.01
CA HIS A 54 -8.30 -0.05 2.91
C HIS A 54 -6.81 0.28 3.05
N PRO A 55 -5.89 -0.53 2.50
CA PRO A 55 -4.47 -0.37 2.75
C PRO A 55 -3.91 0.96 2.25
N LEU A 56 -4.39 1.48 1.12
CA LEU A 56 -3.96 2.78 0.58
C LEU A 56 -4.32 3.93 1.52
N VAL A 57 -5.54 3.93 2.07
CA VAL A 57 -5.99 4.97 3.02
C VAL A 57 -5.16 4.91 4.29
N ILE A 58 -4.88 3.71 4.79
CA ILE A 58 -4.10 3.53 6.02
C ILE A 58 -2.64 3.93 5.79
N ALA A 59 -2.06 3.59 4.64
CA ALA A 59 -0.72 4.04 4.26
C ALA A 59 -0.62 5.57 4.27
N LEU A 60 -1.58 6.23 3.63
CA LEU A 60 -1.64 7.69 3.55
C LEU A 60 -1.80 8.33 4.93
N ALA A 61 -2.79 7.87 5.71
CA ALA A 61 -3.06 8.37 7.06
C ALA A 61 -1.88 8.13 8.02
N SER A 62 -1.11 7.06 7.79
CA SER A 62 0.11 6.76 8.54
C SER A 62 1.34 7.54 8.05
N GLY A 63 1.23 8.31 6.96
CA GLY A 63 2.27 9.17 6.45
C GLY A 63 3.21 8.52 5.45
N ALA A 64 2.77 7.53 4.67
CA ALA A 64 3.53 7.06 3.51
C ALA A 64 3.78 8.22 2.54
N ASN A 65 4.97 8.25 1.94
CA ASN A 65 5.40 9.35 1.08
C ASN A 65 5.04 9.13 -0.40
N PHE A 66 4.78 7.88 -0.79
CA PHE A 66 4.36 7.52 -2.13
C PHE A 66 3.29 6.42 -2.04
N ILE A 67 2.22 6.58 -2.81
CA ILE A 67 1.12 5.61 -2.86
C ILE A 67 0.71 5.38 -4.31
N ALA A 68 0.70 4.12 -4.71
CA ALA A 68 0.29 3.73 -6.05
C ALA A 68 -0.53 2.44 -6.02
N ARG A 69 -1.34 2.25 -7.05
CA ARG A 69 -1.98 0.98 -7.37
C ARG A 69 -1.58 0.52 -8.75
N ALA A 70 -1.34 -0.77 -8.92
CA ALA A 70 -1.02 -1.42 -10.18
C ALA A 70 -1.91 -2.65 -10.40
N PHE A 71 -1.80 -3.27 -11.55
CA PHE A 71 -2.56 -4.47 -11.91
C PHE A 71 -1.65 -5.53 -12.49
N SER A 72 -1.68 -6.74 -11.95
CA SER A 72 -0.80 -7.84 -12.38
C SER A 72 -1.02 -8.28 -13.83
N GLY A 73 -2.18 -7.98 -14.41
CA GLY A 73 -2.48 -8.20 -15.82
C GLY A 73 -1.83 -7.19 -16.78
N ASP A 74 -1.22 -6.12 -16.25
CA ASP A 74 -0.37 -5.18 -16.99
C ASP A 74 1.06 -5.20 -16.43
N PRO A 75 1.92 -6.13 -16.89
CA PRO A 75 3.28 -6.27 -16.38
C PRO A 75 4.15 -5.03 -16.61
N ASN A 76 3.98 -4.35 -17.74
CA ASN A 76 4.77 -3.18 -18.09
C ASN A 76 4.42 -1.98 -17.21
N GLY A 77 3.14 -1.69 -17.05
CA GLY A 77 2.66 -0.63 -16.15
C GLY A 77 2.99 -0.91 -14.70
N THR A 78 2.89 -2.17 -14.27
CA THR A 78 3.29 -2.60 -12.92
C THR A 78 4.79 -2.39 -12.70
N ALA A 79 5.65 -2.82 -13.64
CA ALA A 79 7.09 -2.62 -13.55
C ALA A 79 7.47 -1.12 -13.50
N ALA A 80 6.84 -0.30 -14.33
CA ALA A 80 7.05 1.15 -14.33
C ALA A 80 6.64 1.79 -12.99
N THR A 81 5.50 1.38 -12.43
CA THR A 81 5.01 1.84 -11.13
C THR A 81 5.95 1.46 -9.99
N ILE A 82 6.42 0.21 -9.96
CA ILE A 82 7.38 -0.28 -8.96
C ILE A 82 8.71 0.49 -9.08
N ALA A 83 9.23 0.63 -10.30
CA ALA A 83 10.48 1.35 -10.53
C ALA A 83 10.39 2.82 -10.07
N ARG A 84 9.22 3.44 -10.23
CA ARG A 84 8.96 4.78 -9.75
C ARG A 84 8.88 4.83 -8.22
N ALA A 85 8.23 3.87 -7.60
CA ALA A 85 8.15 3.73 -6.14
C ALA A 85 9.54 3.55 -5.50
N ILE A 86 10.42 2.75 -6.12
CA ILE A 86 11.80 2.52 -5.65
C ILE A 86 12.64 3.80 -5.72
N ARG A 87 12.42 4.65 -6.73
CA ARG A 87 13.16 5.92 -6.88
C ARG A 87 12.61 7.04 -6.01
N HIS A 88 11.40 6.89 -5.48
CA HIS A 88 10.78 7.92 -4.66
C HIS A 88 11.37 7.88 -3.24
N PRO A 89 11.91 9.01 -2.71
CA PRO A 89 12.53 9.02 -1.39
C PRO A 89 11.52 8.75 -0.27
N GLY A 90 11.88 7.88 0.67
CA GLY A 90 11.06 7.54 1.81
C GLY A 90 10.15 6.34 1.59
N PHE A 91 9.12 6.20 2.40
CA PHE A 91 8.25 5.02 2.38
C PHE A 91 7.27 5.07 1.21
N SER A 92 7.45 4.11 0.29
CA SER A 92 6.58 3.90 -0.86
C SER A 92 5.70 2.67 -0.65
N PHE A 93 4.40 2.83 -0.89
CA PHE A 93 3.43 1.74 -0.85
C PHE A 93 2.83 1.49 -2.24
N VAL A 94 2.90 0.25 -2.71
CA VAL A 94 2.30 -0.17 -3.98
C VAL A 94 1.35 -1.34 -3.73
N GLU A 95 0.08 -1.14 -3.98
CA GLU A 95 -0.92 -2.21 -4.04
C GLU A 95 -1.00 -2.75 -5.46
N ILE A 96 -0.85 -4.05 -5.63
CA ILE A 96 -1.00 -4.71 -6.94
C ILE A 96 -2.26 -5.55 -6.91
N LEU A 97 -3.29 -5.15 -7.65
CA LEU A 97 -4.47 -5.96 -7.88
C LEU A 97 -4.06 -7.24 -8.61
N SER A 98 -4.21 -8.38 -7.94
CA SER A 98 -3.71 -9.67 -8.40
C SER A 98 -4.80 -10.75 -8.33
N PRO A 99 -5.70 -10.83 -9.33
CA PRO A 99 -6.92 -11.65 -9.26
C PRO A 99 -6.64 -13.13 -8.96
N CYS A 100 -7.41 -13.70 -8.04
CA CYS A 100 -7.43 -15.14 -7.75
C CYS A 100 -8.61 -15.82 -8.46
N VAL A 101 -8.46 -16.11 -9.75
CA VAL A 101 -9.55 -16.65 -10.57
C VAL A 101 -10.01 -18.06 -10.17
N THR A 102 -9.30 -18.72 -9.26
CA THR A 102 -9.67 -20.04 -8.75
C THR A 102 -10.74 -19.95 -7.67
N PHE A 103 -10.59 -19.04 -6.72
CA PHE A 103 -11.52 -18.87 -5.60
C PHE A 103 -12.48 -17.69 -5.80
N ARG A 104 -12.12 -16.77 -6.70
CA ARG A 104 -12.89 -15.60 -7.08
C ARG A 104 -12.99 -15.49 -8.61
N PRO A 105 -13.74 -16.39 -9.26
CA PRO A 105 -13.82 -16.44 -10.73
C PRO A 105 -14.36 -15.15 -11.35
N GLU A 106 -15.15 -14.36 -10.62
CA GLU A 106 -15.65 -13.04 -11.02
C GLU A 106 -14.52 -12.03 -11.22
N GLN A 107 -13.38 -12.21 -10.57
CA GLN A 107 -12.22 -11.32 -10.72
C GLN A 107 -11.55 -11.40 -12.11
N ARG A 108 -11.98 -12.33 -12.98
CA ARG A 108 -11.59 -12.30 -14.39
C ARG A 108 -11.99 -11.01 -15.09
N GLN A 109 -13.02 -10.34 -14.59
CA GLN A 109 -13.49 -9.07 -15.11
C GLN A 109 -12.61 -7.87 -14.70
N TRP A 110 -11.71 -8.03 -13.74
CA TRP A 110 -10.84 -6.93 -13.28
C TRP A 110 -10.03 -6.30 -14.40
N LYS A 111 -9.60 -7.09 -15.39
CA LYS A 111 -8.89 -6.58 -16.58
C LYS A 111 -9.71 -5.56 -17.41
N GLU A 112 -11.03 -5.59 -17.29
CA GLU A 112 -11.96 -4.68 -17.98
C GLU A 112 -12.33 -3.48 -17.09
N LEU A 113 -12.20 -3.65 -15.77
CA LEU A 113 -12.53 -2.63 -14.78
C LEU A 113 -11.34 -1.69 -14.48
N VAL A 114 -10.12 -2.22 -14.50
CA VAL A 114 -8.92 -1.41 -14.24
C VAL A 114 -8.74 -0.35 -15.32
N ARG A 115 -8.43 0.85 -14.89
CA ARG A 115 -8.21 2.00 -15.77
C ARG A 115 -7.20 2.97 -15.15
N PRO A 116 -6.48 3.74 -15.94
CA PRO A 116 -5.65 4.82 -15.41
C PRO A 116 -6.48 5.75 -14.53
N ALA A 117 -5.88 6.21 -13.43
CA ALA A 117 -6.52 7.20 -12.58
C ALA A 117 -6.92 8.44 -13.43
N PRO A 118 -8.17 8.93 -13.29
CA PRO A 118 -8.71 9.96 -14.19
C PRO A 118 -8.04 11.33 -14.02
N VAL A 119 -7.25 11.49 -12.98
CA VAL A 119 -6.52 12.72 -12.65
C VAL A 119 -5.09 12.38 -12.29
N ALA A 120 -4.18 13.33 -12.58
CA ALA A 120 -2.78 13.20 -12.20
C ALA A 120 -2.63 13.02 -10.68
N GLU A 121 -1.51 12.43 -10.27
CA GLU A 121 -1.11 12.33 -8.88
C GLU A 121 -1.11 13.70 -8.18
N THR A 122 -1.17 13.68 -6.88
CA THR A 122 -1.13 14.91 -6.06
C THR A 122 -0.12 14.73 -4.94
N ASP A 123 0.43 15.83 -4.46
CA ASP A 123 1.24 15.95 -3.25
C ASP A 123 0.40 16.43 -2.04
N ASP A 124 -0.87 16.78 -2.27
CA ASP A 124 -1.82 17.10 -1.21
C ASP A 124 -2.44 15.81 -0.63
N PRO A 125 -2.13 15.47 0.64
CA PRO A 125 -2.64 14.26 1.27
C PRO A 125 -4.16 14.28 1.48
N ALA A 126 -4.78 15.44 1.68
CA ALA A 126 -6.22 15.54 1.87
C ALA A 126 -6.96 15.26 0.55
N LEU A 127 -6.44 15.79 -0.55
CA LEU A 127 -6.97 15.51 -1.89
C LEU A 127 -6.77 14.05 -2.28
N ALA A 128 -5.60 13.47 -1.97
CA ALA A 128 -5.31 12.05 -2.18
C ALA A 128 -6.28 11.16 -1.39
N ALA A 129 -6.48 11.45 -0.09
CA ALA A 129 -7.42 10.72 0.76
C ALA A 129 -8.84 10.73 0.18
N ARG A 130 -9.33 11.90 -0.21
CA ARG A 130 -10.65 12.03 -0.83
C ARG A 130 -10.78 11.18 -2.09
N ARG A 131 -9.77 11.23 -2.98
CA ARG A 131 -9.77 10.47 -4.24
C ARG A 131 -9.77 8.96 -3.98
N ILE A 132 -8.90 8.48 -3.08
CA ILE A 132 -8.79 7.06 -2.74
C ILE A 132 -10.08 6.55 -2.06
N MET A 133 -10.69 7.35 -1.18
CA MET A 133 -11.91 6.95 -0.47
C MET A 133 -13.16 6.93 -1.37
N LEU A 134 -13.18 7.69 -2.46
CA LEU A 134 -14.27 7.73 -3.42
C LEU A 134 -14.03 6.83 -4.64
N ASP A 135 -12.86 6.19 -4.71
CA ASP A 135 -12.51 5.25 -5.77
C ASP A 135 -13.27 3.92 -5.60
N ASP A 136 -13.64 3.32 -6.72
CA ASP A 136 -14.23 1.98 -6.76
C ASP A 136 -13.19 0.84 -6.64
N GLY A 137 -11.92 1.17 -6.44
CA GLY A 137 -10.84 0.22 -6.27
C GLY A 137 -10.10 -0.15 -7.55
N PHE A 138 -10.47 0.37 -8.72
CA PHE A 138 -9.92 -0.03 -10.01
C PHE A 138 -9.12 1.06 -10.73
N ASN A 139 -8.97 2.24 -10.16
CA ASN A 139 -8.07 3.26 -10.70
C ASN A 139 -6.61 2.88 -10.38
N ILE A 140 -5.77 2.73 -11.43
CA ILE A 140 -4.35 2.36 -11.32
C ILE A 140 -3.44 3.54 -11.67
N GLY A 141 -2.22 3.49 -11.17
CA GLY A 141 -1.20 4.52 -11.33
C GLY A 141 -0.75 5.10 -10.00
N VAL A 142 -0.01 6.19 -10.05
CA VAL A 142 0.40 6.91 -8.85
C VAL A 142 -0.73 7.80 -8.38
N LEU A 143 -1.13 7.64 -7.12
CA LEU A 143 -2.25 8.34 -6.51
C LEU A 143 -1.78 9.49 -5.60
N TYR A 144 -0.61 9.33 -4.99
CA TYR A 144 0.02 10.31 -4.12
C TYR A 144 1.54 10.25 -4.22
N ALA A 145 2.20 11.41 -4.29
CA ALA A 145 3.65 11.54 -4.27
C ALA A 145 4.03 12.79 -3.43
N GLY A 146 4.31 12.57 -2.16
CA GLY A 146 4.70 13.61 -1.21
C GLY A 146 6.18 13.97 -1.29
N ALA A 147 6.57 15.03 -0.61
CA ALA A 147 7.94 15.54 -0.58
C ALA A 147 8.60 15.44 0.80
N ARG A 148 8.08 14.62 1.70
CA ARG A 148 8.62 14.46 3.05
C ARG A 148 10.01 13.82 3.00
N ARG A 149 10.96 14.34 3.76
CA ARG A 149 12.30 13.76 3.82
C ARG A 149 12.26 12.35 4.40
N PRO A 150 13.04 11.38 3.85
CA PRO A 150 13.18 10.06 4.43
C PRO A 150 13.70 10.12 5.86
N TYR A 151 13.37 9.10 6.65
CA TYR A 151 14.02 8.88 7.93
C TYR A 151 15.51 8.62 7.68
N ALA A 152 16.34 9.58 8.06
CA ALA A 152 17.75 9.36 8.21
C ALA A 152 18.03 9.08 9.69
N ARG A 153 18.68 7.94 9.99
CA ARG A 153 19.37 7.84 11.25
C ARG A 153 20.30 9.07 11.31
N ALA A 154 20.25 9.81 12.41
CA ALA A 154 21.31 10.79 12.64
C ALA A 154 22.61 10.03 12.41
N SER A 155 23.36 10.41 11.38
CA SER A 155 24.70 9.85 11.22
C SER A 155 25.40 10.23 12.49
N GLU A 156 25.86 9.25 13.22
CA GLU A 156 26.82 9.41 14.29
C GLU A 156 28.13 9.88 13.65
N ALA A 157 28.08 11.05 13.00
CA ALA A 157 29.24 11.71 12.52
C ALA A 157 29.97 12.21 13.77
N GLY A 158 30.78 11.34 14.33
CA GLY A 158 31.82 11.70 15.22
C GLY A 158 31.66 11.43 16.72
N ALA A 159 30.58 10.88 17.23
CA ALA A 159 30.56 10.44 18.61
C ALA A 159 31.32 9.10 18.73
N THR A 160 32.47 9.11 19.32
CA THR A 160 33.20 7.89 19.69
C THR A 160 32.57 7.27 20.94
N LEU A 161 32.86 6.00 21.20
CA LEU A 161 32.40 5.35 22.45
C LEU A 161 32.85 6.17 23.69
N ALA A 162 34.05 6.77 23.63
CA ALA A 162 34.58 7.62 24.68
C ALA A 162 33.77 8.91 24.89
N ASP A 163 33.22 9.50 23.82
CA ASP A 163 32.37 10.69 23.94
C ASP A 163 31.03 10.33 24.61
N ILE A 164 30.47 9.15 24.30
CA ILE A 164 29.26 8.66 24.94
C ILE A 164 29.51 8.31 26.39
N GLU A 165 30.62 7.65 26.71
CA GLU A 165 31.00 7.33 28.08
C GLU A 165 31.22 8.60 28.92
N ALA A 166 31.81 9.65 28.32
CA ALA A 166 32.01 10.93 28.99
C ALA A 166 30.67 11.66 29.27
N GLU A 167 29.67 11.52 28.42
CA GLU A 167 28.35 12.13 28.60
C GLU A 167 27.56 11.48 29.74
N PHE A 168 27.82 10.17 30.01
CA PHE A 168 27.15 9.40 31.05
C PHE A 168 28.04 9.16 32.30
N ALA A 169 29.27 9.67 32.33
CA ALA A 169 30.11 9.63 33.52
C ALA A 169 29.60 10.64 34.57
N LEU A 170 29.08 10.14 35.69
CA LEU A 170 28.66 10.87 36.86
C LEU A 170 29.87 11.29 37.69
#